data_d77ac97a35dc8adfc4a8c0407e1872d5
#
_entry.id   d77ac97a35dc8adfc4a8c0407e1872d5
#
_cell.length_a   1.000
_cell.length_b   1.000
_cell.length_c   1.000
_cell.angle_alpha   90.00
_cell.angle_beta   90.00
_cell.angle_gamma   90.00
#
_symmetry.space_group_name_H-M   'P 1'
#
loop_
_entity.id
_entity.type
_entity.pdbx_description
1 polymer ?
#
loop_
_entity_poly.entity_id
_entity_poly.type
_entity_poly.pdbx_seq_one_letter_code
_entity_poly.pdbx_strand_id
1 'polypeptide(L)'
;SDWSSDVCSSDLRFLIEVTEAVRAHWPDHKPLFVRLSVEDNAGWGPAQSARLATILKAKGVDVIDCSSGGISEVAPILGKEIKYNYQVPLAEYVRAHADIMTMAVGLIIHGDQAEQILRDKQADLIAVGREILNNPNWPMDAALKLGVEGPFRNVPAQFGYWLGTRAKRGFGTRPSTWQAGLQEAGPEADRELT
;
A
#
# COMPACT_ATOMS: atom_id res chain seq x y z
N SER A 1 -25.59 13.26 -18.12
CA SER A 1 -24.51 13.79 -18.94
C SER A 1 -23.60 12.62 -19.33
N ASP A 2 -23.42 12.45 -20.62
CA ASP A 2 -22.69 11.35 -21.20
C ASP A 2 -21.19 11.56 -20.95
N TRP A 3 -20.70 10.97 -19.89
CA TRP A 3 -19.30 11.04 -19.48
C TRP A 3 -18.34 10.32 -20.43
N SER A 4 -18.88 9.50 -21.34
CA SER A 4 -18.08 8.84 -22.36
C SER A 4 -17.45 9.84 -23.35
N SER A 5 -18.07 11.01 -23.54
CA SER A 5 -17.56 12.09 -24.36
C SER A 5 -16.53 12.98 -23.61
N ASP A 6 -16.67 13.14 -22.30
CA ASP A 6 -15.80 14.01 -21.50
C ASP A 6 -14.50 13.32 -21.01
N VAL A 7 -14.54 12.00 -20.86
CA VAL A 7 -13.34 11.17 -20.54
C VAL A 7 -12.42 11.02 -21.76
N CYS A 8 -12.89 11.36 -22.94
CA CYS A 8 -12.05 11.58 -24.13
C CYS A 8 -11.31 12.93 -24.09
N SER A 9 -11.31 13.60 -22.92
CA SER A 9 -10.43 14.75 -22.73
C SER A 9 -8.99 14.33 -22.95
N SER A 10 -8.21 15.17 -23.60
CA SER A 10 -6.81 14.96 -23.96
C SER A 10 -5.98 14.42 -22.79
N ASP A 11 -6.39 14.69 -21.57
CA ASP A 11 -5.64 14.45 -20.34
C ASP A 11 -5.58 12.97 -19.90
N LEU A 12 -6.66 12.19 -20.16
CA LEU A 12 -6.70 10.77 -19.80
C LEU A 12 -6.28 9.86 -20.94
N ARG A 13 -6.34 10.34 -22.17
CA ARG A 13 -6.06 9.58 -23.37
C ARG A 13 -4.68 8.94 -23.33
N PHE A 14 -3.68 9.70 -22.92
CA PHE A 14 -2.30 9.21 -22.84
C PHE A 14 -2.19 7.98 -21.90
N LEU A 15 -2.76 8.05 -20.71
CA LEU A 15 -2.71 6.94 -19.76
C LEU A 15 -3.46 5.70 -20.29
N ILE A 16 -4.59 5.90 -20.94
CA ILE A 16 -5.38 4.80 -21.53
C ILE A 16 -4.59 4.13 -22.66
N GLU A 17 -4.01 4.90 -23.60
CA GLU A 17 -3.19 4.37 -24.70
C GLU A 17 -1.95 3.62 -24.18
N VAL A 18 -1.27 4.16 -23.15
CA VAL A 18 -0.14 3.47 -22.51
C VAL A 18 -0.60 2.15 -21.87
N THR A 19 -1.73 2.16 -21.17
CA THR A 19 -2.28 0.94 -20.54
C THR A 19 -2.59 -0.14 -21.58
N GLU A 20 -3.25 0.23 -22.68
CA GLU A 20 -3.55 -0.69 -23.78
C GLU A 20 -2.27 -1.24 -24.43
N ALA A 21 -1.28 -0.38 -24.68
CA ALA A 21 -0.02 -0.78 -25.25
C ALA A 21 0.76 -1.74 -24.33
N VAL A 22 0.78 -1.47 -23.01
CA VAL A 22 1.41 -2.37 -22.03
C VAL A 22 0.65 -3.69 -21.99
N ARG A 23 -0.68 -3.67 -21.89
CA ARG A 23 -1.49 -4.90 -21.80
C ARG A 23 -1.30 -5.79 -23.05
N ALA A 24 -1.19 -5.20 -24.22
CA ALA A 24 -0.97 -5.96 -25.47
C ALA A 24 0.34 -6.76 -25.49
N HIS A 25 1.34 -6.37 -24.68
CA HIS A 25 2.66 -7.03 -24.62
C HIS A 25 2.92 -7.75 -23.28
N TRP A 26 2.11 -7.46 -22.25
CA TRP A 26 2.25 -8.07 -20.94
C TRP A 26 1.46 -9.38 -20.87
N PRO A 27 2.08 -10.50 -20.45
CA PRO A 27 1.39 -11.78 -20.41
C PRO A 27 0.12 -11.75 -19.55
N ASP A 28 -0.97 -12.35 -20.03
CA ASP A 28 -2.28 -12.32 -19.37
C ASP A 28 -2.27 -12.93 -17.95
N HIS A 29 -1.39 -13.89 -17.69
CA HIS A 29 -1.24 -14.52 -16.39
C HIS A 29 -0.49 -13.65 -15.36
N LYS A 30 0.01 -12.48 -15.75
CA LYS A 30 0.69 -11.54 -14.86
C LYS A 30 -0.18 -10.32 -14.58
N PRO A 31 -0.32 -9.94 -13.31
CA PRO A 31 -1.12 -8.77 -12.96
C PRO A 31 -0.49 -7.48 -13.50
N LEU A 32 -1.35 -6.54 -13.90
CA LEU A 32 -0.99 -5.20 -14.30
C LEU A 32 -1.43 -4.20 -13.23
N PHE A 33 -0.49 -3.44 -12.72
CA PHE A 33 -0.72 -2.40 -11.72
C PHE A 33 -0.59 -1.03 -12.35
N VAL A 34 -1.47 -0.12 -11.96
CA VAL A 34 -1.36 1.30 -12.30
C VAL A 34 -1.36 2.13 -11.03
N ARG A 35 -0.35 2.98 -10.86
CA ARG A 35 -0.29 3.92 -9.75
C ARG A 35 -0.89 5.26 -10.14
N LEU A 36 -1.82 5.75 -9.32
CA LEU A 36 -2.49 7.03 -9.49
C LEU A 36 -2.23 7.94 -8.28
N SER A 37 -2.06 9.24 -8.55
CA SER A 37 -2.38 10.27 -7.56
C SER A 37 -3.90 10.41 -7.56
N VAL A 38 -4.55 9.76 -6.59
CA VAL A 38 -6.02 9.73 -6.47
C VAL A 38 -6.58 11.12 -6.19
N GLU A 39 -5.75 11.96 -5.55
CA GLU A 39 -6.01 13.37 -5.27
C GLU A 39 -4.74 14.19 -5.50
N ASP A 40 -4.85 15.31 -6.22
CA ASP A 40 -3.70 16.14 -6.62
C ASP A 40 -3.67 17.54 -6.02
N ASN A 41 -4.71 17.92 -5.25
CA ASN A 41 -4.93 19.26 -4.71
C ASN A 41 -5.10 20.38 -5.77
N ALA A 42 -5.26 20.02 -7.05
CA ALA A 42 -5.42 20.95 -8.18
C ALA A 42 -6.78 20.78 -8.90
N GLY A 43 -7.69 20.05 -8.32
CA GLY A 43 -9.04 19.82 -8.87
C GLY A 43 -9.34 18.37 -9.25
N TRP A 44 -8.32 17.50 -9.24
CA TRP A 44 -8.50 16.07 -9.40
C TRP A 44 -8.68 15.39 -8.04
N GLY A 45 -9.69 14.54 -7.89
CA GLY A 45 -10.01 13.89 -6.63
C GLY A 45 -10.51 12.45 -6.77
N PRO A 46 -10.92 11.84 -5.63
CA PRO A 46 -11.27 10.42 -5.56
C PRO A 46 -12.39 10.01 -6.53
N ALA A 47 -13.37 10.89 -6.78
CA ALA A 47 -14.48 10.58 -7.67
C ALA A 47 -14.03 10.42 -9.12
N GLN A 48 -13.16 11.31 -9.61
CA GLN A 48 -12.57 11.22 -10.94
C GLN A 48 -11.66 9.99 -11.04
N SER A 49 -10.85 9.74 -10.02
CA SER A 49 -9.95 8.58 -9.96
C SER A 49 -10.71 7.25 -9.97
N ALA A 50 -11.83 7.14 -9.27
CA ALA A 50 -12.64 5.93 -9.30
C ALA A 50 -13.25 5.67 -10.69
N ARG A 51 -13.71 6.72 -11.39
CA ARG A 51 -14.18 6.59 -12.78
C ARG A 51 -13.07 6.16 -13.73
N LEU A 52 -11.89 6.75 -13.59
CA LEU A 52 -10.71 6.34 -14.35
C LEU A 52 -10.34 4.88 -14.05
N ALA A 53 -10.34 4.48 -12.79
CA ALA A 53 -10.07 3.10 -12.38
C ALA A 53 -11.04 2.09 -13.01
N THR A 54 -12.34 2.45 -13.16
CA THR A 54 -13.32 1.63 -13.89
C THR A 54 -12.95 1.45 -15.37
N ILE A 55 -12.46 2.50 -16.00
CA ILE A 55 -12.01 2.44 -17.41
C ILE A 55 -10.75 1.56 -17.51
N LEU A 56 -9.78 1.77 -16.62
CA LEU A 56 -8.54 1.00 -16.59
C LEU A 56 -8.78 -0.49 -16.31
N LYS A 57 -9.75 -0.82 -15.45
CA LYS A 57 -10.20 -2.19 -15.23
C LYS A 57 -10.69 -2.83 -16.52
N ALA A 58 -11.52 -2.13 -17.29
CA ALA A 58 -12.00 -2.61 -18.58
C ALA A 58 -10.89 -2.77 -19.63
N LYS A 59 -9.72 -2.14 -19.43
CA LYS A 59 -8.51 -2.28 -20.25
C LYS A 59 -7.52 -3.32 -19.70
N GLY A 60 -7.92 -4.09 -18.68
CA GLY A 60 -7.12 -5.19 -18.14
C GLY A 60 -6.13 -4.79 -17.06
N VAL A 61 -6.37 -3.68 -16.37
CA VAL A 61 -5.66 -3.36 -15.12
C VAL A 61 -6.28 -4.16 -13.98
N ASP A 62 -5.44 -4.78 -13.17
CA ASP A 62 -5.84 -5.64 -12.06
C ASP A 62 -5.87 -4.86 -10.74
N VAL A 63 -4.93 -3.95 -10.52
CA VAL A 63 -4.76 -3.24 -9.24
C VAL A 63 -4.48 -1.76 -9.47
N ILE A 64 -5.12 -0.91 -8.69
CA ILE A 64 -4.78 0.51 -8.59
C ILE A 64 -3.98 0.76 -7.31
N ASP A 65 -2.74 1.22 -7.46
CA ASP A 65 -1.91 1.72 -6.35
C ASP A 65 -2.27 3.19 -6.07
N CYS A 66 -2.89 3.43 -4.92
CA CYS A 66 -3.54 4.69 -4.58
C CYS A 66 -2.62 5.58 -3.74
N SER A 67 -2.11 6.64 -4.36
CA SER A 67 -1.33 7.68 -3.68
C SER A 67 -1.98 9.05 -3.80
N SER A 68 -1.35 10.10 -3.30
CA SER A 68 -1.83 11.48 -3.43
C SER A 68 -0.69 12.47 -3.61
N GLY A 69 -1.04 13.65 -4.12
CA GLY A 69 -0.18 14.81 -4.24
C GLY A 69 0.71 14.83 -5.48
N GLY A 70 1.50 15.86 -5.59
CA GLY A 70 2.63 15.94 -6.52
C GLY A 70 2.53 16.93 -7.66
N ILE A 71 1.41 17.65 -7.88
CA ILE A 71 1.32 18.61 -9.00
C ILE A 71 1.46 20.05 -8.53
N SER A 72 0.84 20.44 -7.43
CA SER A 72 0.68 21.87 -7.10
C SER A 72 1.45 22.39 -5.92
N GLU A 73 2.01 21.54 -5.04
CA GLU A 73 2.69 21.99 -3.82
C GLU A 73 3.64 20.94 -3.21
N VAL A 74 4.27 21.34 -2.10
CA VAL A 74 5.12 20.48 -1.27
C VAL A 74 4.45 19.12 -1.03
N ALA A 75 5.17 18.07 -1.34
CA ALA A 75 4.67 16.70 -1.15
C ALA A 75 3.99 16.56 0.23
N PRO A 76 2.82 15.90 0.34
CA PRO A 76 2.09 15.78 1.61
C PRO A 76 2.97 15.34 2.78
N ILE A 77 3.97 14.50 2.50
CA ILE A 77 4.95 14.02 3.48
C ILE A 77 5.79 15.14 4.15
N LEU A 78 5.85 16.30 3.54
CA LEU A 78 6.56 17.47 4.10
C LEU A 78 5.59 18.44 4.79
N GLY A 79 4.29 18.15 4.78
CA GLY A 79 3.26 18.90 5.50
C GLY A 79 3.29 18.66 7.01
N LYS A 80 2.71 19.60 7.78
CA LYS A 80 2.82 19.63 9.24
C LYS A 80 2.02 18.55 10.01
N GLU A 81 1.14 17.80 9.34
CA GLU A 81 0.24 16.85 10.01
C GLU A 81 0.10 15.53 9.24
N ILE A 82 1.19 14.82 9.03
CA ILE A 82 1.09 13.47 8.48
C ILE A 82 0.75 12.51 9.61
N LYS A 83 -0.36 11.80 9.44
CA LYS A 83 -0.81 10.72 10.34
C LYS A 83 -0.60 9.36 9.68
N TYR A 84 -0.51 8.32 10.50
CA TYR A 84 -0.61 6.95 10.01
C TYR A 84 -1.83 6.79 9.10
N ASN A 85 -1.69 6.02 8.02
CA ASN A 85 -2.78 5.70 7.09
C ASN A 85 -3.34 6.90 6.29
N TYR A 86 -2.63 8.03 6.18
CA TYR A 86 -3.19 9.27 5.60
C TYR A 86 -3.71 9.13 4.16
N GLN A 87 -3.26 8.13 3.40
CA GLN A 87 -3.74 7.85 2.04
C GLN A 87 -4.65 6.62 1.96
N VAL A 88 -4.83 5.87 3.04
CA VAL A 88 -5.68 4.67 3.05
C VAL A 88 -7.13 4.96 2.66
N PRO A 89 -7.76 6.08 3.10
CA PRO A 89 -9.12 6.43 2.67
C PRO A 89 -9.27 6.60 1.15
N LEU A 90 -8.21 6.95 0.45
CA LEU A 90 -8.22 7.07 -1.01
C LEU A 90 -8.31 5.70 -1.69
N ALA A 91 -7.56 4.72 -1.18
CA ALA A 91 -7.64 3.34 -1.65
C ALA A 91 -9.01 2.72 -1.38
N GLU A 92 -9.54 2.95 -0.18
CA GLU A 92 -10.88 2.52 0.23
C GLU A 92 -11.96 3.10 -0.70
N TYR A 93 -11.88 4.40 -1.00
CA TYR A 93 -12.82 5.05 -1.90
C TYR A 93 -12.80 4.44 -3.31
N VAL A 94 -11.61 4.31 -3.91
CA VAL A 94 -11.46 3.74 -5.27
C VAL A 94 -11.95 2.29 -5.28
N ARG A 95 -11.60 1.49 -4.27
CA ARG A 95 -12.04 0.11 -4.11
C ARG A 95 -13.56 -0.01 -4.12
N ALA A 96 -14.23 0.83 -3.32
CA ALA A 96 -15.67 0.80 -3.15
C ALA A 96 -16.45 1.26 -4.40
N HIS A 97 -15.89 2.17 -5.20
CA HIS A 97 -16.60 2.80 -6.32
C HIS A 97 -16.21 2.29 -7.71
N ALA A 98 -15.04 1.66 -7.85
CA ALA A 98 -14.59 1.11 -9.14
C ALA A 98 -14.63 -0.42 -9.19
N ASP A 99 -14.92 -1.09 -8.08
CA ASP A 99 -14.92 -2.55 -7.98
C ASP A 99 -13.64 -3.18 -8.56
N ILE A 100 -12.49 -2.62 -8.21
CA ILE A 100 -11.15 -3.06 -8.60
C ILE A 100 -10.30 -3.24 -7.36
N MET A 101 -9.34 -4.16 -7.39
CA MET A 101 -8.39 -4.29 -6.30
C MET A 101 -7.56 -3.02 -6.15
N THR A 102 -7.29 -2.66 -4.90
CA THR A 102 -6.49 -1.48 -4.58
C THR A 102 -5.29 -1.83 -3.70
N MET A 103 -4.24 -1.05 -3.85
CA MET A 103 -3.07 -1.09 -3.00
C MET A 103 -2.96 0.23 -2.23
N ALA A 104 -2.96 0.15 -0.90
CA ALA A 104 -2.80 1.32 -0.04
C ALA A 104 -1.33 1.58 0.28
N VAL A 105 -1.00 2.85 0.35
CA VAL A 105 0.31 3.37 0.76
C VAL A 105 0.11 4.55 1.71
N GLY A 106 1.12 4.99 2.40
CA GLY A 106 1.08 6.23 3.19
C GLY A 106 1.29 6.02 4.68
N LEU A 107 2.55 6.05 5.11
CA LEU A 107 2.98 5.88 6.50
C LEU A 107 2.40 4.60 7.14
N ILE A 108 2.44 3.51 6.39
CA ILE A 108 2.16 2.17 6.87
C ILE A 108 3.51 1.55 7.22
N ILE A 109 3.80 1.44 8.51
CA ILE A 109 5.12 1.03 9.01
C ILE A 109 5.04 -0.22 9.90
N HIS A 110 3.87 -0.58 10.43
CA HIS A 110 3.71 -1.71 11.33
C HIS A 110 2.88 -2.83 10.70
N GLY A 111 3.23 -4.10 11.00
CA GLY A 111 2.54 -5.26 10.45
C GLY A 111 1.08 -5.36 10.84
N ASP A 112 0.74 -5.06 12.10
CA ASP A 112 -0.64 -5.05 12.60
C ASP A 112 -1.47 -3.87 12.04
N GLN A 113 -0.83 -2.72 11.80
CA GLN A 113 -1.45 -1.61 11.06
C GLN A 113 -1.83 -2.05 9.63
N ALA A 114 -0.91 -2.71 8.93
CA ALA A 114 -1.17 -3.24 7.60
C ALA A 114 -2.29 -4.29 7.60
N GLU A 115 -2.25 -5.23 8.55
CA GLU A 115 -3.27 -6.26 8.71
C GLU A 115 -4.65 -5.67 9.01
N GLN A 116 -4.74 -4.62 9.82
CA GLN A 116 -5.98 -3.93 10.13
C GLN A 116 -6.64 -3.35 8.88
N ILE A 117 -5.86 -2.66 8.03
CA ILE A 117 -6.34 -2.09 6.75
C ILE A 117 -6.95 -3.18 5.86
N LEU A 118 -6.30 -4.35 5.77
CA LEU A 118 -6.79 -5.47 4.96
C LEU A 118 -8.05 -6.10 5.56
N ARG A 119 -8.10 -6.29 6.87
CA ARG A 119 -9.28 -6.84 7.57
C ARG A 119 -10.49 -5.94 7.45
N ASP A 120 -10.28 -4.63 7.54
CA ASP A 120 -11.34 -3.63 7.40
C ASP A 120 -11.75 -3.42 5.93
N LYS A 121 -11.12 -4.14 5.00
CA LYS A 121 -11.37 -4.07 3.54
C LYS A 121 -11.16 -2.68 2.94
N GLN A 122 -10.27 -1.91 3.54
CA GLN A 122 -9.91 -0.58 3.05
C GLN A 122 -8.97 -0.65 1.84
N ALA A 123 -8.24 -1.75 1.69
CA ALA A 123 -7.44 -2.08 0.51
C ALA A 123 -7.29 -3.60 0.41
N ASP A 124 -6.78 -4.08 -0.73
CA ASP A 124 -6.48 -5.50 -0.97
C ASP A 124 -4.99 -5.81 -0.82
N LEU A 125 -4.14 -4.81 -1.02
CA LEU A 125 -2.68 -4.89 -0.92
C LEU A 125 -2.12 -3.69 -0.16
N ILE A 126 -0.93 -3.88 0.40
CA ILE A 126 -0.20 -2.83 1.12
C ILE A 126 1.14 -2.57 0.42
N ALA A 127 1.42 -1.29 0.15
CA ALA A 127 2.71 -0.83 -0.32
C ALA A 127 3.51 -0.21 0.82
N VAL A 128 4.68 -0.78 1.09
CA VAL A 128 5.62 -0.28 2.10
C VAL A 128 6.84 0.29 1.39
N GLY A 129 7.07 1.59 1.55
CA GLY A 129 8.18 2.29 0.89
C GLY A 129 9.37 2.49 1.83
N ARG A 130 9.46 3.69 2.43
CA ARG A 130 10.62 4.11 3.24
C ARG A 130 10.90 3.21 4.44
N GLU A 131 9.88 2.58 5.01
CA GLU A 131 10.09 1.65 6.11
C GLU A 131 10.93 0.43 5.69
N ILE A 132 10.83 -0.03 4.45
CA ILE A 132 11.73 -1.10 3.96
C ILE A 132 13.19 -0.64 3.90
N LEU A 133 13.46 0.65 3.71
CA LEU A 133 14.82 1.19 3.76
C LEU A 133 15.37 1.20 5.20
N ASN A 134 14.50 1.45 6.17
CA ASN A 134 14.82 1.40 7.59
C ASN A 134 14.92 -0.04 8.10
N ASN A 135 13.94 -0.88 7.76
CA ASN A 135 13.87 -2.29 8.13
C ASN A 135 13.65 -3.19 6.91
N PRO A 136 14.72 -3.64 6.25
CA PRO A 136 14.61 -4.58 5.12
C PRO A 136 13.94 -5.91 5.47
N ASN A 137 13.88 -6.25 6.76
CA ASN A 137 13.25 -7.47 7.28
C ASN A 137 11.79 -7.26 7.71
N TRP A 138 11.20 -6.12 7.37
CA TRP A 138 9.83 -5.77 7.75
C TRP A 138 8.80 -6.89 7.53
N PRO A 139 8.79 -7.65 6.40
CA PRO A 139 7.83 -8.74 6.23
C PRO A 139 7.98 -9.85 7.27
N MET A 140 9.21 -10.12 7.72
CA MET A 140 9.49 -11.11 8.75
C MET A 140 9.04 -10.60 10.13
N ASP A 141 9.30 -9.34 10.45
CA ASP A 141 8.84 -8.71 11.68
C ASP A 141 7.30 -8.68 11.75
N ALA A 142 6.65 -8.34 10.66
CA ALA A 142 5.19 -8.37 10.56
C ALA A 142 4.66 -9.81 10.80
N ALA A 143 5.26 -10.81 10.17
CA ALA A 143 4.88 -12.21 10.37
C ALA A 143 5.06 -12.68 11.82
N LEU A 144 6.16 -12.28 12.46
CA LEU A 144 6.41 -12.57 13.88
C LEU A 144 5.38 -11.90 14.79
N LYS A 145 5.11 -10.61 14.57
CA LYS A 145 4.15 -9.84 15.35
C LYS A 145 2.73 -10.37 15.23
N LEU A 146 2.34 -10.79 14.03
CA LEU A 146 1.02 -11.35 13.75
C LEU A 146 0.88 -12.83 14.14
N GLY A 147 1.94 -13.45 14.66
CA GLY A 147 1.92 -14.85 15.06
C GLY A 147 1.76 -15.83 13.90
N VAL A 148 2.23 -15.45 12.70
CA VAL A 148 2.13 -16.29 11.50
C VAL A 148 2.99 -17.54 11.68
N GLU A 149 2.41 -18.71 11.40
CA GLU A 149 3.15 -19.96 11.42
C GLU A 149 4.25 -19.98 10.36
N GLY A 150 5.47 -20.30 10.78
CA GLY A 150 6.64 -20.32 9.90
C GLY A 150 7.01 -18.93 9.36
N PRO A 151 7.26 -17.93 10.23
CA PRO A 151 7.50 -16.53 9.85
C PRO A 151 8.72 -16.35 8.95
N PHE A 152 9.59 -17.34 8.86
CA PHE A 152 10.81 -17.32 8.05
C PHE A 152 10.66 -17.99 6.68
N ARG A 153 9.43 -18.30 6.25
CA ARG A 153 9.18 -18.93 4.93
C ARG A 153 9.51 -18.02 3.75
N ASN A 154 9.38 -16.73 3.94
CA ASN A 154 9.49 -15.72 2.89
C ASN A 154 10.93 -15.18 2.70
N VAL A 155 11.89 -15.71 3.43
CA VAL A 155 13.31 -15.39 3.23
C VAL A 155 14.00 -16.54 2.46
N PRO A 156 15.18 -16.31 1.86
CA PRO A 156 15.94 -17.38 1.23
C PRO A 156 16.07 -18.61 2.12
N ALA A 157 15.89 -19.80 1.56
CA ALA A 157 15.76 -21.06 2.30
C ALA A 157 16.88 -21.28 3.35
N GLN A 158 18.12 -20.95 2.99
CA GLN A 158 19.27 -21.04 3.88
C GLN A 158 19.15 -20.11 5.09
N PHE A 159 18.62 -18.91 4.92
CA PHE A 159 18.39 -17.99 6.03
C PHE A 159 17.21 -18.45 6.90
N GLY A 160 16.11 -18.88 6.26
CA GLY A 160 14.96 -19.42 6.95
C GLY A 160 15.28 -20.60 7.85
N TYR A 161 16.14 -21.51 7.39
CA TYR A 161 16.62 -22.63 8.19
C TYR A 161 17.34 -22.18 9.48
N TRP A 162 18.30 -21.27 9.35
CA TRP A 162 19.07 -20.80 10.50
C TRP A 162 18.25 -19.93 11.46
N LEU A 163 17.39 -19.07 10.93
CA LEU A 163 16.49 -18.24 11.74
C LEU A 163 15.49 -19.13 12.50
N GLY A 164 14.92 -20.14 11.84
CA GLY A 164 14.03 -21.09 12.48
C GLY A 164 14.71 -21.92 13.57
N THR A 165 15.95 -22.35 13.33
CA THR A 165 16.77 -23.06 14.33
C THR A 165 17.07 -22.17 15.53
N ARG A 166 17.42 -20.89 15.29
CA ARG A 166 17.67 -19.90 16.33
C ARG A 166 16.41 -19.66 17.17
N ALA A 167 15.26 -19.48 16.54
CA ALA A 167 13.99 -19.26 17.20
C ALA A 167 13.57 -20.44 18.09
N LYS A 168 13.74 -21.68 17.62
CA LYS A 168 13.48 -22.89 18.42
C LYS A 168 14.33 -22.99 19.69
N ARG A 169 15.47 -22.32 19.71
CA ARG A 169 16.37 -22.27 20.89
C ARG A 169 16.06 -21.10 21.82
N GLY A 170 15.00 -20.34 21.57
CA GLY A 170 14.58 -19.19 22.40
C GLY A 170 15.40 -17.93 22.19
N PHE A 171 16.22 -17.86 21.12
CA PHE A 171 17.01 -16.66 20.85
C PHE A 171 16.28 -15.70 19.91
N GLY A 172 15.93 -14.54 20.44
CA GLY A 172 15.71 -13.26 19.77
C GLY A 172 14.76 -13.27 18.55
N THR A 173 13.50 -13.42 18.79
CA THR A 173 12.44 -13.03 17.86
C THR A 173 11.53 -12.06 18.59
N ARG A 174 11.96 -10.81 18.72
CA ARG A 174 11.07 -9.78 19.27
C ARG A 174 10.35 -9.11 18.09
N PRO A 175 9.01 -9.19 18.04
CA PRO A 175 8.24 -8.40 17.09
C PRO A 175 8.34 -6.91 17.41
N SER A 176 7.92 -6.06 16.48
CA SER A 176 7.74 -4.63 16.70
C SER A 176 6.87 -4.38 17.95
N THR A 177 7.21 -3.38 18.76
CA THR A 177 6.49 -3.02 19.97
C THR A 177 5.20 -2.22 19.72
N TRP A 178 4.97 -1.78 18.49
CA TRP A 178 3.75 -1.05 18.15
C TRP A 178 2.50 -1.93 18.34
N GLN A 179 1.44 -1.34 18.87
CA GLN A 179 0.14 -2.00 19.05
C GLN A 179 -0.97 -1.10 18.50
N ALA A 180 -1.93 -1.71 17.78
CA ALA A 180 -3.10 -1.00 17.28
C ALA A 180 -3.89 -0.38 18.45
N GLY A 181 -4.22 0.90 18.33
CA GLY A 181 -5.01 1.64 19.33
C GLY A 181 -4.18 2.22 20.49
N LEU A 182 -2.88 1.95 20.61
CA LEU A 182 -2.02 2.73 21.48
C LEU A 182 -1.57 3.99 20.72
N GLN A 183 -2.00 5.12 21.21
CA GLN A 183 -1.38 6.40 20.86
C GLN A 183 0.09 6.32 21.29
N GLU A 184 0.98 6.84 20.47
CA GLU A 184 2.42 6.85 20.64
C GLU A 184 2.83 6.96 22.13
N ALA A 185 3.32 5.87 22.68
CA ALA A 185 4.19 5.96 23.85
C ALA A 185 5.45 6.68 23.36
N GLY A 186 5.67 7.88 23.84
CA GLY A 186 6.84 8.65 23.50
C GLY A 186 8.14 7.85 23.78
N PRO A 187 9.30 8.35 23.39
CA PRO A 187 10.60 7.65 23.43
C PRO A 187 11.04 7.15 24.81
N GLU A 188 10.28 7.40 25.87
CA GLU A 188 10.56 6.90 27.22
C GLU A 188 10.10 5.46 27.48
N ALA A 189 9.12 4.95 26.73
CA ALA A 189 8.60 3.59 26.95
C ALA A 189 9.60 2.48 26.55
N ASP A 190 10.56 2.78 25.68
CA ASP A 190 11.59 1.82 25.26
C ASP A 190 12.77 1.69 26.25
N ARG A 191 12.85 2.53 27.29
CA ARG A 191 13.96 2.54 28.25
C ARG A 191 13.77 1.60 29.44
N GLU A 192 12.56 1.12 29.69
CA GLU A 192 12.30 0.22 30.84
C GLU A 192 12.44 -1.27 30.49
N LEU A 193 12.85 -1.63 29.27
CA LEU A 193 13.00 -3.01 28.81
C LEU A 193 14.46 -3.42 28.53
N THR A 194 15.46 -2.67 29.01
CA THR A 194 16.88 -3.06 28.97
C THR A 194 17.39 -3.66 30.26
#